data_157986d5237ced4f0dae1588dd79ce45
#
_entry.id   157986d5237ced4f0dae1588dd79ce45
#
_cell.length_a   1.000
_cell.length_b   1.000
_cell.length_c   1.000
_cell.angle_alpha   90.00
_cell.angle_beta   90.00
_cell.angle_gamma   90.00
#
_symmetry.space_group_name_H-M   'P 1'
#
loop_
_entity.id
_entity.type
_entity.pdbx_description
1 polymer ?
#
loop_
_entity_poly.entity_id
_entity_poly.type
_entity_poly.pdbx_seq_one_letter_code
_entity_poly.pdbx_strand_id
1 'polypeptide(L)'
;MYTNEQLIEFCQEAVRIPSYSGQEKGVAEFMKRKMEEYGFDEVIIDKYGSVLGTINGKRPGKTILMDGHIDTVDVIDAPQWKHDPFGGEIEDGKIYGRGTSDMKGSDCAMITAAARYAEKTDRKSVV
;
A
#
# COMPACT_ATOMS: atom_id res chain seq x y z
N MET A 1 -1.65 -11.11 -14.05
CA MET A 1 -1.15 -11.21 -12.63
C MET A 1 -0.16 -10.09 -12.39
N TYR A 2 -0.29 -9.35 -11.30
CA TYR A 2 0.60 -8.25 -10.96
C TYR A 2 2.03 -8.73 -10.73
N THR A 3 3.01 -8.08 -11.34
CA THR A 3 4.41 -8.48 -11.31
C THR A 3 5.14 -7.91 -10.08
N ASN A 4 6.37 -8.36 -9.84
CA ASN A 4 7.20 -7.78 -8.79
C ASN A 4 7.64 -6.35 -9.14
N GLU A 5 7.85 -6.08 -10.43
CA GLU A 5 8.17 -4.74 -10.92
C GLU A 5 7.03 -3.76 -10.62
N GLN A 6 5.77 -4.16 -10.84
CA GLN A 6 4.60 -3.37 -10.48
C GLN A 6 4.47 -3.13 -8.97
N LEU A 7 4.80 -4.14 -8.14
CA LEU A 7 4.85 -3.97 -6.69
C LEU A 7 5.93 -2.96 -6.28
N ILE A 8 7.12 -3.05 -6.87
CA ILE A 8 8.22 -2.12 -6.60
C ILE A 8 7.81 -0.69 -6.98
N GLU A 9 7.25 -0.50 -8.17
CA GLU A 9 6.75 0.79 -8.63
C GLU A 9 5.66 1.34 -7.70
N PHE A 10 4.71 0.50 -7.30
CA PHE A 10 3.66 0.86 -6.34
C PHE A 10 4.27 1.37 -5.01
N CYS A 11 5.28 0.67 -4.49
CA CYS A 11 5.98 1.08 -3.28
C CYS A 11 6.72 2.43 -3.46
N GLN A 12 7.41 2.62 -4.59
CA GLN A 12 8.07 3.89 -4.90
C GLN A 12 7.09 5.06 -4.98
N GLU A 13 5.96 4.87 -5.66
CA GLU A 13 4.91 5.88 -5.76
C GLU A 13 4.33 6.23 -4.39
N ALA A 14 4.05 5.23 -3.54
CA ALA A 14 3.54 5.44 -2.20
C ALA A 14 4.51 6.23 -1.31
N VAL A 15 5.81 5.93 -1.40
CA VAL A 15 6.87 6.62 -0.64
C VAL A 15 7.01 8.07 -1.07
N ARG A 16 6.82 8.38 -2.34
CA ARG A 16 6.88 9.75 -2.88
C ARG A 16 5.75 10.66 -2.41
N ILE A 17 4.72 10.12 -1.79
CA ILE A 17 3.62 10.89 -1.20
C ILE A 17 3.88 11.04 0.30
N PRO A 18 4.29 12.22 0.81
CA PRO A 18 4.44 12.44 2.24
C PRO A 18 3.10 12.22 2.96
N SER A 19 3.15 11.54 4.09
CA SER A 19 1.95 11.23 4.88
C SER A 19 2.26 11.25 6.38
N TYR A 20 2.69 12.39 6.89
CA TYR A 20 2.86 12.57 8.32
C TYR A 20 1.54 12.34 9.06
N SER A 21 1.64 11.86 10.31
CA SER A 21 0.45 11.61 11.13
C SER A 21 -0.47 12.84 11.18
N GLY A 22 -1.73 12.65 10.82
CA GLY A 22 -2.74 13.72 10.64
C GLY A 22 -2.76 14.35 9.24
N GLN A 23 -1.91 13.91 8.31
CA GLN A 23 -1.81 14.43 6.93
C GLN A 23 -1.83 13.31 5.89
N GLU A 24 -2.62 12.27 6.13
CA GLU A 24 -2.63 11.03 5.35
C GLU A 24 -3.53 11.09 4.10
N LYS A 25 -4.28 12.16 3.91
CA LYS A 25 -5.30 12.23 2.84
C LYS A 25 -4.75 11.87 1.46
N GLY A 26 -3.59 12.41 1.08
CA GLY A 26 -2.99 12.16 -0.23
C GLY A 26 -2.65 10.71 -0.47
N VAL A 27 -2.02 10.04 0.50
CA VAL A 27 -1.68 8.63 0.39
C VAL A 27 -2.92 7.74 0.49
N ALA A 28 -3.94 8.12 1.29
CA ALA A 28 -5.19 7.39 1.37
C ALA A 28 -5.93 7.36 0.01
N GLU A 29 -6.02 8.50 -0.65
CA GLU A 29 -6.59 8.60 -2.00
C GLU A 29 -5.79 7.80 -3.03
N PHE A 30 -4.47 7.79 -2.91
CA PHE A 30 -3.59 7.00 -3.76
C PHE A 30 -3.81 5.50 -3.56
N MET A 31 -3.83 5.03 -2.30
CA MET A 31 -4.09 3.61 -1.96
C MET A 31 -5.47 3.16 -2.47
N LYS A 32 -6.49 4.02 -2.31
CA LYS A 32 -7.84 3.75 -2.85
C LYS A 32 -7.78 3.52 -4.36
N ARG A 33 -7.16 4.41 -5.12
CA ARG A 33 -7.04 4.24 -6.58
C ARG A 33 -6.30 2.96 -6.96
N LYS A 34 -5.22 2.61 -6.26
CA LYS A 34 -4.47 1.37 -6.53
C LYS A 34 -5.30 0.12 -6.25
N MET A 35 -6.07 0.10 -5.16
CA MET A 35 -6.97 -1.02 -4.88
C MET A 35 -8.06 -1.14 -5.95
N GLU A 36 -8.63 -0.03 -6.41
CA GLU A 36 -9.60 -0.02 -7.51
C GLU A 36 -8.98 -0.53 -8.81
N GLU A 37 -7.79 -0.06 -9.18
CA GLU A 37 -7.02 -0.56 -10.34
C GLU A 37 -6.72 -2.06 -10.21
N TYR A 38 -6.48 -2.55 -9.01
CA TYR A 38 -6.18 -3.96 -8.71
C TYR A 38 -7.44 -4.83 -8.61
N GLY A 39 -8.61 -4.28 -8.92
CA GLY A 39 -9.85 -5.02 -9.05
C GLY A 39 -10.47 -5.45 -7.73
N PHE A 40 -10.26 -4.70 -6.66
CA PHE A 40 -11.04 -4.86 -5.44
C PHE A 40 -12.51 -4.60 -5.71
N ASP A 41 -13.40 -5.36 -5.10
CA ASP A 41 -14.84 -5.27 -5.36
C ASP A 41 -15.47 -4.00 -4.76
N GLU A 42 -14.93 -3.54 -3.64
CA GLU A 42 -15.32 -2.29 -3.00
C GLU A 42 -14.10 -1.62 -2.38
N VAL A 43 -13.96 -0.32 -2.55
CA VAL A 43 -12.95 0.48 -1.86
C VAL A 43 -13.55 1.78 -1.36
N ILE A 44 -13.48 1.99 -0.06
CA ILE A 44 -13.99 3.20 0.60
C ILE A 44 -12.90 3.88 1.41
N ILE A 45 -13.05 5.18 1.62
CA ILE A 45 -12.35 5.93 2.67
C ILE A 45 -13.42 6.31 3.69
N ASP A 46 -13.24 5.88 4.94
CA ASP A 46 -14.19 6.14 6.00
C ASP A 46 -14.06 7.57 6.56
N LYS A 47 -14.91 7.90 7.52
CA LYS A 47 -14.92 9.23 8.17
C LYS A 47 -13.65 9.55 8.96
N TYR A 48 -12.82 8.57 9.24
CA TYR A 48 -11.53 8.73 9.94
C TYR A 48 -10.34 8.81 8.98
N GLY A 49 -10.57 8.61 7.68
CA GLY A 49 -9.52 8.60 6.66
C GLY A 49 -8.91 7.21 6.42
N SER A 50 -9.45 6.16 7.03
CA SER A 50 -8.99 4.78 6.78
C SER A 50 -9.46 4.30 5.42
N VAL A 51 -8.58 3.64 4.68
CA VAL A 51 -8.89 3.03 3.38
C VAL A 51 -9.25 1.57 3.61
N LEU A 52 -10.46 1.18 3.21
CA LEU A 52 -10.94 -0.19 3.33
C LEU A 52 -11.19 -0.74 1.93
N GLY A 53 -10.43 -1.77 1.57
CA GLY A 53 -10.61 -2.50 0.31
C GLY A 53 -11.14 -3.90 0.58
N THR A 54 -12.16 -4.30 -0.15
CA THR A 54 -12.82 -5.61 0.00
C THR A 54 -12.69 -6.41 -1.28
N ILE A 55 -12.32 -7.68 -1.14
CA ILE A 55 -12.38 -8.69 -2.20
C ILE A 55 -13.34 -9.78 -1.73
N ASN A 56 -14.45 -9.97 -2.42
CA ASN A 56 -15.44 -10.97 -2.08
C ASN A 56 -15.05 -12.36 -2.59
N GLY A 57 -15.07 -13.33 -1.70
CA GLY A 57 -14.95 -14.74 -2.09
C GLY A 57 -16.23 -15.23 -2.78
N LYS A 58 -16.10 -16.24 -3.64
CA LYS A 58 -17.25 -16.90 -4.31
C LYS A 58 -17.92 -17.98 -3.47
N ARG A 59 -17.36 -18.35 -2.33
CA ARG A 59 -17.84 -19.41 -1.45
C ARG A 59 -17.96 -18.92 -0.02
N PRO A 60 -18.92 -19.42 0.76
CA PRO A 60 -18.94 -19.18 2.21
C PRO A 60 -17.62 -19.61 2.85
N GLY A 61 -17.08 -18.80 3.72
CA GLY A 61 -15.80 -19.06 4.37
C GLY A 61 -15.48 -18.03 5.44
N LYS A 62 -14.24 -18.08 5.92
CA LYS A 62 -13.74 -17.10 6.89
C LYS A 62 -13.29 -15.84 6.16
N THR A 63 -13.52 -14.72 6.82
CA THR A 63 -12.97 -13.43 6.43
C THR A 63 -11.55 -13.30 6.98
N ILE A 64 -10.63 -12.83 6.17
CA ILE A 64 -9.27 -12.46 6.57
C ILE A 64 -9.19 -10.93 6.54
N LEU A 65 -8.89 -10.33 7.67
CA LEU A 65 -8.57 -8.92 7.77
C LEU A 65 -7.04 -8.76 7.80
N MET A 66 -6.53 -7.93 6.89
CA MET A 66 -5.15 -7.45 6.92
C MET A 66 -5.19 -5.97 7.27
N ASP A 67 -4.37 -5.57 8.23
CA ASP A 67 -4.37 -4.22 8.78
C ASP A 67 -2.97 -3.61 8.74
N GLY A 68 -2.88 -2.32 8.49
CA GLY A 68 -1.66 -1.56 8.47
C GLY A 68 -1.92 -0.07 8.62
N HIS A 69 -0.85 0.71 8.80
CA HIS A 69 -0.95 2.18 8.88
C HIS A 69 -0.26 2.84 7.69
N ILE A 70 -0.82 3.96 7.24
CA ILE A 70 -0.34 4.71 6.08
C ILE A 70 0.38 6.02 6.44
N ASP A 71 0.35 6.40 7.71
CA ASP A 71 1.10 7.53 8.18
C ASP A 71 2.56 7.19 8.44
N THR A 72 3.39 8.20 8.52
CA THR A 72 4.79 8.12 8.87
C THR A 72 5.16 9.17 9.90
N VAL A 73 6.25 8.92 10.63
CA VAL A 73 6.88 9.97 11.44
C VAL A 73 7.53 11.02 10.53
N ASP A 74 7.75 12.20 11.08
CA ASP A 74 8.37 13.32 10.36
C ASP A 74 9.80 13.00 9.93
N VAL A 75 10.27 13.71 8.92
CA VAL A 75 11.67 13.77 8.53
C VAL A 75 12.26 15.07 9.09
N ILE A 76 12.93 14.96 10.24
CA ILE A 76 13.54 16.13 10.92
C ILE A 76 15.04 16.24 10.66
N ASP A 77 15.64 15.21 10.08
CA ASP A 77 17.09 15.03 9.88
C ASP A 77 17.44 14.88 8.38
N ALA A 78 16.65 15.46 7.49
CA ALA A 78 16.81 15.35 6.04
C ALA A 78 18.27 15.55 5.54
N PRO A 79 19.07 16.49 6.08
CA PRO A 79 20.47 16.66 5.66
C PRO A 79 21.38 15.46 5.96
N GLN A 80 20.98 14.56 6.86
CA GLN A 80 21.73 13.36 7.22
C GLN A 80 21.35 12.15 6.35
N TRP A 81 20.29 12.27 5.55
CA TRP A 81 19.88 11.20 4.67
C TRP A 81 20.80 11.12 3.44
N LYS A 82 21.25 9.90 3.13
CA LYS A 82 22.05 9.63 1.92
C LYS A 82 21.19 9.73 0.65
N HIS A 83 19.91 9.39 0.74
CA HIS A 83 18.92 9.46 -0.34
C HIS A 83 17.80 10.43 0.04
N ASP A 84 17.09 10.95 -0.95
CA ASP A 84 15.90 11.77 -0.70
C ASP A 84 14.86 10.97 0.11
N PRO A 85 14.42 11.45 1.28
CA PRO A 85 13.42 10.76 2.11
C PRO A 85 12.12 10.44 1.39
N PHE A 86 11.77 11.18 0.36
CA PHE A 86 10.57 10.97 -0.46
C PHE A 86 10.90 10.63 -1.92
N GLY A 87 12.10 10.18 -2.20
CA GLY A 87 12.53 9.85 -3.55
C GLY A 87 12.08 8.47 -4.02
N GLY A 88 11.99 7.52 -3.12
CA GLY A 88 11.74 6.12 -3.48
C GLY A 88 12.87 5.56 -4.35
N GLU A 89 14.09 6.02 -4.14
CA GLU A 89 15.26 5.63 -4.93
C GLU A 89 15.63 4.16 -4.69
N ILE A 90 16.10 3.51 -5.74
CA ILE A 90 16.57 2.12 -5.67
C ILE A 90 18.07 2.09 -5.81
N GLU A 91 18.75 1.49 -4.84
CA GLU A 91 20.19 1.21 -4.88
C GLU A 91 20.44 -0.17 -4.25
N ASP A 92 21.26 -1.00 -4.88
CA ASP A 92 21.63 -2.34 -4.40
C ASP A 92 20.42 -3.23 -4.00
N GLY A 93 19.35 -3.17 -4.78
CA GLY A 93 18.13 -3.96 -4.55
C GLY A 93 17.28 -3.52 -3.37
N LYS A 94 17.48 -2.30 -2.86
CA LYS A 94 16.72 -1.72 -1.75
C LYS A 94 16.03 -0.44 -2.20
N ILE A 95 14.82 -0.23 -1.70
CA ILE A 95 14.08 1.03 -1.87
C ILE A 95 14.35 1.92 -0.65
N TYR A 96 14.79 3.14 -0.89
CA TYR A 96 15.10 4.12 0.16
C TYR A 96 14.01 5.18 0.26
N GLY A 97 13.62 5.50 1.49
CA GLY A 97 12.67 6.57 1.78
C GLY A 97 11.95 6.41 3.10
N ARG A 98 11.35 7.49 3.57
CA ARG A 98 10.52 7.49 4.76
C ARG A 98 9.26 6.66 4.49
N GLY A 99 8.99 5.66 5.35
CA GLY A 99 7.85 4.77 5.22
C GLY A 99 8.10 3.51 4.39
N THR A 100 9.27 3.31 3.78
CA THR A 100 9.56 2.07 3.04
C THR A 100 9.50 0.83 3.91
N SER A 101 10.02 0.90 5.14
CA SER A 101 10.01 -0.20 6.10
C SER A 101 8.82 -0.11 7.07
N ASP A 102 8.38 1.09 7.43
CA ASP A 102 7.33 1.35 8.44
C ASP A 102 6.34 2.39 7.89
N MET A 103 5.20 1.97 7.25
CA MET A 103 5.07 0.59 6.80
C MET A 103 4.48 0.50 5.38
N LYS A 104 4.61 1.56 4.56
CA LYS A 104 4.07 1.62 3.19
C LYS A 104 4.52 0.45 2.31
N GLY A 105 5.78 -0.03 2.50
CA GLY A 105 6.25 -1.22 1.78
C GLY A 105 5.42 -2.46 2.10
N SER A 106 5.08 -2.65 3.36
CA SER A 106 4.20 -3.75 3.79
C SER A 106 2.76 -3.56 3.29
N ASP A 107 2.24 -2.33 3.33
CA ASP A 107 0.90 -2.02 2.80
C ASP A 107 0.80 -2.37 1.31
N CYS A 108 1.76 -1.93 0.51
CA CYS A 108 1.82 -2.25 -0.92
C CYS A 108 1.92 -3.77 -1.16
N ALA A 109 2.71 -4.47 -0.34
CA ALA A 109 2.84 -5.91 -0.43
C ALA A 109 1.54 -6.64 -0.08
N MET A 110 0.83 -6.23 0.98
CA MET A 110 -0.47 -6.79 1.37
C MET A 110 -1.52 -6.61 0.28
N ILE A 111 -1.66 -5.41 -0.25
CA ILE A 111 -2.61 -5.09 -1.32
C ILE A 111 -2.31 -5.92 -2.57
N THR A 112 -1.05 -5.97 -2.98
CA THR A 112 -0.63 -6.75 -4.15
C THR A 112 -0.83 -8.24 -3.95
N ALA A 113 -0.54 -8.76 -2.77
CA ALA A 113 -0.73 -10.18 -2.45
C ALA A 113 -2.22 -10.56 -2.49
N ALA A 114 -3.09 -9.73 -1.93
CA ALA A 114 -4.54 -9.93 -1.99
C ALA A 114 -5.05 -9.96 -3.44
N ALA A 115 -4.61 -9.00 -4.26
CA ALA A 115 -4.97 -8.94 -5.68
C ALA A 115 -4.48 -10.17 -6.46
N ARG A 116 -3.22 -10.58 -6.26
CA ARG A 116 -2.64 -11.78 -6.89
C ARG A 116 -3.39 -13.06 -6.48
N TYR A 117 -3.75 -13.16 -5.22
CA TYR A 117 -4.51 -14.31 -4.74
C TYR A 117 -5.91 -14.35 -5.36
N ALA A 118 -6.60 -13.21 -5.42
CA ALA A 118 -7.91 -13.10 -6.05
C ALA A 118 -7.90 -13.52 -7.53
N GLU A 119 -6.88 -13.10 -8.29
CA GLU A 119 -6.70 -13.53 -9.69
C GLU A 119 -6.45 -15.03 -9.82
N LYS A 120 -5.50 -15.56 -9.02
CA LYS A 120 -5.03 -16.95 -9.10
C LYS A 120 -6.10 -17.97 -8.69
N THR A 121 -6.95 -17.61 -7.73
CA THR A 121 -7.93 -18.53 -7.13
C THR A 121 -9.32 -18.35 -7.68
N ASP A 122 -9.49 -17.54 -8.71
CA ASP A 122 -10.83 -17.16 -9.21
C ASP A 122 -11.71 -16.64 -8.06
N ARG A 123 -11.12 -15.82 -7.20
CA ARG A 123 -11.75 -15.22 -6.00
C ARG A 123 -12.33 -16.23 -5.01
N LYS A 124 -11.63 -17.31 -4.79
CA LYS A 124 -12.03 -18.31 -3.79
C LYS A 124 -11.52 -17.90 -2.41
N SER A 125 -12.21 -16.98 -1.75
CA SER A 125 -11.99 -16.59 -0.35
C SER A 125 -10.74 -15.74 -0.06
N VAL A 126 -10.83 -14.46 -0.36
CA VAL A 126 -10.05 -13.42 0.31
C VAL A 126 -11.01 -12.26 0.59
N VAL A 127 -10.96 -11.78 1.78
CA VAL A 127 -11.68 -10.58 2.21
C VAL A 127 -10.70 -9.65 2.88
#